data_67682e3bf476294a802ec9f9545a60e3
#
_entry.id   67682e3bf476294a802ec9f9545a60e3
#
_cell.length_a   1.000
_cell.length_b   1.000
_cell.length_c   1.000
_cell.angle_alpha   90.00
_cell.angle_beta   90.00
_cell.angle_gamma   90.00
#
_symmetry.space_group_name_H-M   'P 1'
#
loop_
_entity.id
_entity.type
_entity.pdbx_description
1 polymer ?
#
loop_
_entity_poly.entity_id
_entity_poly.type
_entity_poly.pdbx_seq_one_letter_code
_entity_poly.pdbx_strand_id
1 'polypeptide(L)'
;MKTVIMAGGRGTRISSVVSDIPKPMIKIEGKPVLEHELECLRDQGFTDIILTVFHLGNIIMDYFGDGSGISPVTGKPFGVHIEYYFEKVPLGNAGALFKIKDKLDSDFLLLNADAVFDVDFNRFVAFHKQHGGLVTLFTHPNSHPYDSGLIIADKNGAVEQWLAKEDERPKYYRNRVNAGLHVINPRVL
;
A
#
# COMPACT_ATOMS: atom_id res chain seq x y z
N MET A 1 -5.06 -14.17 4.69
CA MET A 1 -3.83 -13.35 4.81
C MET A 1 -4.26 -11.94 5.15
N LYS A 2 -3.68 -11.36 6.18
CA LYS A 2 -3.94 -9.94 6.50
C LYS A 2 -3.38 -9.00 5.44
N THR A 3 -4.05 -7.86 5.27
CA THR A 3 -3.57 -6.77 4.42
C THR A 3 -3.46 -5.50 5.27
N VAL A 4 -2.31 -4.86 5.23
CA VAL A 4 -2.09 -3.56 5.87
C VAL A 4 -2.08 -2.50 4.78
N ILE A 5 -2.92 -1.47 4.93
CA ILE A 5 -2.98 -0.35 4.00
C ILE A 5 -2.54 0.92 4.73
N MET A 6 -1.50 1.57 4.22
CA MET A 6 -0.88 2.74 4.82
C MET A 6 -1.57 4.02 4.33
N ALA A 7 -2.50 4.55 5.13
CA ALA A 7 -3.27 5.77 4.84
C ALA A 7 -2.87 6.97 5.72
N GLY A 8 -1.78 6.87 6.49
CA GLY A 8 -1.33 7.91 7.44
C GLY A 8 -0.54 9.08 6.84
N GLY A 9 -0.36 9.13 5.52
CA GLY A 9 0.42 10.17 4.85
C GLY A 9 -0.22 11.57 4.90
N ARG A 10 0.57 12.63 5.21
CA ARG A 10 0.10 14.03 5.22
C ARG A 10 -0.25 14.60 3.84
N GLY A 11 0.12 13.94 2.75
CA GLY A 11 -0.21 14.39 1.40
C GLY A 11 0.42 15.72 0.96
N THR A 12 1.52 16.14 1.56
CA THR A 12 2.13 17.49 1.43
C THR A 12 2.39 17.93 -0.02
N ARG A 13 2.60 17.00 -0.95
CA ARG A 13 2.85 17.31 -2.37
C ARG A 13 1.60 17.75 -3.14
N ILE A 14 0.40 17.39 -2.67
CA ILE A 14 -0.89 17.69 -3.33
C ILE A 14 -1.72 18.67 -2.48
N SER A 15 -1.23 19.09 -1.31
CA SER A 15 -1.94 19.97 -0.39
C SER A 15 -2.35 21.33 -0.99
N SER A 16 -1.69 21.77 -2.06
CA SER A 16 -2.07 22.98 -2.80
C SER A 16 -3.34 22.83 -3.65
N VAL A 17 -3.77 21.60 -3.90
CA VAL A 17 -4.93 21.31 -4.77
C VAL A 17 -6.11 20.78 -3.95
N VAL A 18 -5.86 20.03 -2.87
CA VAL A 18 -6.89 19.42 -2.02
C VAL A 18 -6.41 19.43 -0.58
N SER A 19 -6.85 20.40 0.24
CA SER A 19 -6.45 20.55 1.65
C SER A 19 -7.30 19.75 2.63
N ASP A 20 -8.59 19.52 2.29
CA ASP A 20 -9.61 19.09 3.24
C ASP A 20 -10.04 17.62 3.09
N ILE A 21 -9.38 16.89 2.19
CA ILE A 21 -9.65 15.48 1.91
C ILE A 21 -8.33 14.70 1.97
N PRO A 22 -8.26 13.58 2.72
CA PRO A 22 -7.06 12.74 2.70
C PRO A 22 -6.90 12.10 1.31
N LYS A 23 -5.66 11.94 0.84
CA LYS A 23 -5.35 11.40 -0.49
C LYS A 23 -6.13 10.12 -0.87
N PRO A 24 -6.27 9.13 0.04
CA PRO A 24 -7.04 7.93 -0.26
C PRO A 24 -8.51 8.17 -0.61
N MET A 25 -9.04 9.34 -0.23
CA MET A 25 -10.43 9.75 -0.49
C MET A 25 -10.58 10.61 -1.75
N ILE A 26 -9.50 10.91 -2.45
CA ILE A 26 -9.57 11.55 -3.79
C ILE A 26 -10.34 10.61 -4.72
N LYS A 27 -11.28 11.16 -5.48
CA LYS A 27 -12.15 10.36 -6.32
C LYS A 27 -11.58 10.18 -7.72
N ILE A 28 -11.58 8.94 -8.19
CA ILE A 28 -11.36 8.55 -9.58
C ILE A 28 -12.69 7.95 -10.08
N GLU A 29 -13.22 8.48 -11.17
CA GLU A 29 -14.53 8.06 -11.70
C GLU A 29 -15.66 8.11 -10.66
N GLY A 30 -15.62 9.14 -9.80
CA GLY A 30 -16.64 9.37 -8.76
C GLY A 30 -16.47 8.57 -7.46
N LYS A 31 -15.53 7.62 -7.40
CA LYS A 31 -15.29 6.72 -6.27
C LYS A 31 -13.92 6.95 -5.64
N PRO A 32 -13.78 6.93 -4.29
CA PRO A 32 -12.48 7.08 -3.63
C PRO A 32 -11.43 6.07 -4.12
N VAL A 33 -10.16 6.50 -4.23
CA VAL A 33 -9.04 5.63 -4.58
C VAL A 33 -8.99 4.41 -3.65
N LEU A 34 -9.13 4.63 -2.35
CA LEU A 34 -9.12 3.53 -1.37
C LEU A 34 -10.27 2.54 -1.58
N GLU A 35 -11.44 2.99 -2.05
CA GLU A 35 -12.54 2.07 -2.35
C GLU A 35 -12.24 1.18 -3.56
N HIS A 36 -11.59 1.71 -4.60
CA HIS A 36 -11.10 0.91 -5.72
C HIS A 36 -10.13 -0.18 -5.24
N GLU A 37 -9.22 0.20 -4.33
CA GLU A 37 -8.23 -0.72 -3.77
C GLU A 37 -8.89 -1.82 -2.93
N LEU A 38 -9.83 -1.46 -2.05
CA LEU A 38 -10.59 -2.42 -1.24
C LEU A 38 -11.43 -3.39 -2.10
N GLU A 39 -12.05 -2.92 -3.17
CA GLU A 39 -12.77 -3.77 -4.11
C GLU A 39 -11.84 -4.78 -4.79
N CYS A 40 -10.68 -4.33 -5.27
CA CYS A 40 -9.69 -5.18 -5.91
C CYS A 40 -9.17 -6.27 -4.94
N LEU A 41 -8.94 -5.93 -3.68
CA LEU A 41 -8.54 -6.86 -2.63
C LEU A 41 -9.66 -7.86 -2.31
N ARG A 42 -10.88 -7.37 -2.06
CA ARG A 42 -12.07 -8.18 -1.75
C ARG A 42 -12.32 -9.21 -2.83
N ASP A 43 -12.33 -8.79 -4.09
CA ASP A 43 -12.66 -9.65 -5.23
C ASP A 43 -11.63 -10.77 -5.44
N GLN A 44 -10.45 -10.63 -4.84
CA GLN A 44 -9.41 -11.65 -4.81
C GLN A 44 -9.29 -12.40 -3.48
N GLY A 45 -10.21 -12.16 -2.52
CA GLY A 45 -10.29 -12.87 -1.25
C GLY A 45 -9.45 -12.29 -0.12
N PHE A 46 -8.89 -11.07 -0.27
CA PHE A 46 -8.15 -10.35 0.77
C PHE A 46 -9.11 -9.42 1.52
N THR A 47 -9.82 -9.96 2.50
CA THR A 47 -10.91 -9.26 3.21
C THR A 47 -10.59 -8.84 4.64
N ASP A 48 -9.45 -9.23 5.21
CA ASP A 48 -9.00 -8.86 6.57
C ASP A 48 -7.98 -7.73 6.48
N ILE A 49 -8.42 -6.50 6.74
CA ILE A 49 -7.70 -5.26 6.46
C ILE A 49 -7.33 -4.55 7.76
N ILE A 50 -6.09 -4.11 7.90
CA ILE A 50 -5.67 -3.11 8.89
C ILE A 50 -5.36 -1.82 8.16
N LEU A 51 -6.12 -0.76 8.44
CA LEU A 51 -5.90 0.58 7.92
C LEU A 51 -5.14 1.42 8.94
N THR A 52 -3.93 1.87 8.58
CA THR A 52 -3.25 2.88 9.39
C THR A 52 -3.67 4.27 8.93
N VAL A 53 -4.18 5.08 9.83
CA VAL A 53 -4.70 6.44 9.53
C VAL A 53 -4.06 7.48 10.45
N PHE A 54 -3.95 8.71 9.97
CA PHE A 54 -3.42 9.84 10.74
C PHE A 54 -4.22 11.12 10.46
N HIS A 55 -3.67 12.04 9.68
CA HIS A 55 -4.29 13.31 9.34
C HIS A 55 -5.57 13.08 8.54
N LEU A 56 -6.69 13.67 8.99
CA LEU A 56 -8.04 13.49 8.42
C LEU A 56 -8.50 12.02 8.39
N GLY A 57 -7.93 11.17 9.23
CA GLY A 57 -8.28 9.75 9.31
C GLY A 57 -9.75 9.51 9.63
N ASN A 58 -10.41 10.42 10.36
CA ASN A 58 -11.84 10.32 10.66
C ASN A 58 -12.68 10.28 9.39
N ILE A 59 -12.33 11.02 8.33
CA ILE A 59 -13.05 11.00 7.05
C ILE A 59 -13.06 9.60 6.43
N ILE A 60 -11.93 8.88 6.55
CA ILE A 60 -11.81 7.51 6.08
C ILE A 60 -12.66 6.59 6.95
N MET A 61 -12.55 6.72 8.28
CA MET A 61 -13.29 5.89 9.24
C MET A 61 -14.81 6.09 9.12
N ASP A 62 -15.27 7.33 8.96
CA ASP A 62 -16.69 7.66 8.79
C ASP A 62 -17.26 7.11 7.48
N TYR A 63 -16.45 7.07 6.41
CA TYR A 63 -16.89 6.56 5.11
C TYR A 63 -16.96 5.04 5.05
N PHE A 64 -15.95 4.33 5.54
CA PHE A 64 -15.87 2.86 5.40
C PHE A 64 -16.41 2.10 6.62
N GLY A 65 -16.51 2.74 7.80
CA GLY A 65 -16.87 2.05 9.05
C GLY A 65 -15.93 0.88 9.31
N ASP A 66 -16.46 -0.25 9.71
CA ASP A 66 -15.73 -1.52 9.90
C ASP A 66 -15.63 -2.35 8.61
N GLY A 67 -16.07 -1.80 7.47
CA GLY A 67 -16.07 -2.48 6.17
C GLY A 67 -17.25 -3.41 5.92
N SER A 68 -18.19 -3.57 6.88
CA SER A 68 -19.41 -4.38 6.70
C SER A 68 -20.54 -3.61 6.00
N GLY A 69 -20.41 -2.29 5.89
CA GLY A 69 -21.41 -1.39 5.33
C GLY A 69 -21.51 -1.45 3.81
N ILE A 70 -22.33 -0.50 3.30
CA ILE A 70 -22.60 -0.33 1.86
C ILE A 70 -21.96 0.97 1.39
N SER A 71 -21.29 0.93 0.24
CA SER A 71 -20.75 2.13 -0.38
C SER A 71 -21.86 3.12 -0.72
N PRO A 72 -21.76 4.37 -0.28
CA PRO A 72 -22.71 5.42 -0.63
C PRO A 72 -22.62 5.85 -2.11
N VAL A 73 -21.57 5.43 -2.82
CA VAL A 73 -21.37 5.74 -4.23
C VAL A 73 -21.89 4.64 -5.13
N THR A 74 -21.54 3.37 -4.83
CA THR A 74 -21.86 2.23 -5.71
C THR A 74 -23.13 1.50 -5.30
N GLY A 75 -23.60 1.67 -4.07
CA GLY A 75 -24.70 0.91 -3.48
C GLY A 75 -24.36 -0.56 -3.21
N LYS A 76 -23.09 -0.97 -3.36
CA LYS A 76 -22.62 -2.33 -3.12
C LYS A 76 -21.97 -2.45 -1.74
N PRO A 77 -22.00 -3.65 -1.11
CA PRO A 77 -21.26 -3.88 0.14
C PRO A 77 -19.76 -3.67 -0.07
N PHE A 78 -19.09 -3.05 0.91
CA PHE A 78 -17.61 -3.03 0.93
C PHE A 78 -17.08 -4.46 1.03
N GLY A 79 -17.71 -5.31 1.85
CA GLY A 79 -17.45 -6.75 1.90
C GLY A 79 -16.07 -7.11 2.42
N VAL A 80 -15.52 -6.28 3.29
CA VAL A 80 -14.23 -6.48 3.98
C VAL A 80 -14.44 -6.29 5.49
N HIS A 81 -13.48 -6.71 6.28
CA HIS A 81 -13.37 -6.37 7.69
C HIS A 81 -12.21 -5.40 7.87
N ILE A 82 -12.48 -4.20 8.41
CA ILE A 82 -11.48 -3.15 8.59
C ILE A 82 -11.23 -2.93 10.07
N GLU A 83 -10.00 -3.10 10.48
CA GLU A 83 -9.47 -2.66 11.76
C GLU A 83 -8.62 -1.41 11.56
N TYR A 84 -8.77 -0.40 12.41
CA TYR A 84 -8.01 0.85 12.29
C TYR A 84 -6.89 0.93 13.31
N TYR A 85 -5.74 1.43 12.86
CA TYR A 85 -4.71 1.95 13.73
C TYR A 85 -4.59 3.46 13.51
N PHE A 86 -5.00 4.26 14.50
CA PHE A 86 -4.92 5.71 14.45
C PHE A 86 -3.56 6.16 15.00
N GLU A 87 -2.71 6.74 14.14
CA GLU A 87 -1.42 7.29 14.53
C GLU A 87 -1.65 8.60 15.33
N LYS A 88 -1.06 8.70 16.53
CA LYS A 88 -1.13 9.93 17.34
C LYS A 88 -0.10 10.98 16.89
N VAL A 89 0.97 10.54 16.29
CA VAL A 89 2.05 11.34 15.72
C VAL A 89 2.51 10.69 14.42
N PRO A 90 3.08 11.44 13.46
CA PRO A 90 3.62 10.83 12.24
C PRO A 90 4.71 9.82 12.58
N LEU A 91 4.53 8.57 12.18
CA LEU A 91 5.46 7.48 12.44
C LEU A 91 6.39 7.18 11.25
N GLY A 92 6.28 7.96 10.17
CA GLY A 92 7.04 7.74 8.94
C GLY A 92 6.53 6.53 8.14
N ASN A 93 7.34 6.04 7.20
CA ASN A 93 6.89 5.05 6.22
C ASN A 93 6.62 3.66 6.80
N ALA A 94 7.24 3.29 7.93
CA ALA A 94 7.14 1.94 8.50
C ALA A 94 6.83 1.92 9.99
N GLY A 95 6.82 3.07 10.66
CA GLY A 95 6.66 3.11 12.12
C GLY A 95 5.32 2.57 12.61
N ALA A 96 4.26 2.70 11.83
CA ALA A 96 2.96 2.12 12.14
C ALA A 96 3.01 0.57 12.21
N LEU A 97 3.81 -0.08 11.36
CA LEU A 97 3.96 -1.54 11.35
C LEU A 97 4.49 -2.06 12.69
N PHE A 98 5.47 -1.39 13.28
CA PHE A 98 5.98 -1.76 14.63
C PHE A 98 4.92 -1.61 15.72
N LYS A 99 3.95 -0.72 15.55
CA LYS A 99 2.86 -0.52 16.52
C LYS A 99 1.77 -1.58 16.42
N ILE A 100 1.62 -2.19 15.26
CA ILE A 100 0.61 -3.24 15.00
C ILE A 100 1.25 -4.64 14.87
N LYS A 101 2.56 -4.79 15.14
CA LYS A 101 3.30 -6.04 14.93
C LYS A 101 2.65 -7.25 15.62
N ASP A 102 2.08 -7.05 16.81
CA ASP A 102 1.44 -8.12 17.57
C ASP A 102 0.14 -8.66 16.91
N LYS A 103 -0.34 -7.98 15.86
CA LYS A 103 -1.48 -8.41 15.03
C LYS A 103 -1.03 -9.09 13.73
N LEU A 104 0.27 -9.14 13.46
CA LEU A 104 0.90 -9.65 12.24
C LEU A 104 1.67 -10.94 12.58
N ASP A 105 0.98 -12.06 12.59
CA ASP A 105 1.50 -13.39 12.99
C ASP A 105 2.04 -14.23 11.82
N SER A 106 1.77 -13.80 10.59
CA SER A 106 2.15 -14.49 9.35
C SER A 106 2.44 -13.47 8.25
N ASP A 107 2.93 -13.94 7.10
CA ASP A 107 3.13 -13.09 5.93
C ASP A 107 1.87 -12.26 5.64
N PHE A 108 2.04 -10.97 5.35
CA PHE A 108 0.96 -10.04 5.10
C PHE A 108 1.23 -9.19 3.85
N LEU A 109 0.16 -8.71 3.21
CA LEU A 109 0.25 -7.69 2.18
C LEU A 109 0.41 -6.32 2.82
N LEU A 110 1.25 -5.48 2.24
CA LEU A 110 1.38 -4.07 2.58
C LEU A 110 1.16 -3.22 1.33
N LEU A 111 0.23 -2.28 1.40
CA LEU A 111 -0.11 -1.36 0.31
C LEU A 111 -0.06 0.09 0.77
N ASN A 112 0.25 0.99 -0.17
CA ASN A 112 0.04 2.42 0.01
C ASN A 112 -1.38 2.78 -0.45
N ALA A 113 -2.14 3.49 0.35
CA ALA A 113 -3.54 3.83 0.13
C ALA A 113 -3.80 4.90 -0.97
N ASP A 114 -2.80 5.27 -1.74
CA ASP A 114 -2.89 6.33 -2.77
C ASP A 114 -2.59 5.80 -4.19
N ALA A 115 -2.70 4.49 -4.38
CA ALA A 115 -2.49 3.83 -5.67
C ALA A 115 -3.70 2.99 -6.08
N VAL A 116 -3.93 2.85 -7.37
CA VAL A 116 -4.90 1.90 -7.93
C VAL A 116 -4.12 0.75 -8.55
N PHE A 117 -4.44 -0.46 -8.15
CA PHE A 117 -3.75 -1.66 -8.61
C PHE A 117 -4.65 -2.49 -9.53
N ASP A 118 -4.11 -2.87 -10.68
CA ASP A 118 -4.62 -3.93 -11.54
C ASP A 118 -3.61 -5.08 -11.51
N VAL A 119 -3.62 -5.82 -10.39
CA VAL A 119 -2.62 -6.85 -10.06
C VAL A 119 -3.32 -8.10 -9.57
N ASP A 120 -2.84 -9.26 -10.00
CA ASP A 120 -3.18 -10.55 -9.41
C ASP A 120 -2.41 -10.73 -8.09
N PHE A 121 -3.05 -10.37 -6.96
CA PHE A 121 -2.45 -10.50 -5.62
C PHE A 121 -2.18 -11.96 -5.24
N ASN A 122 -3.01 -12.89 -5.70
CA ASN A 122 -2.80 -14.32 -5.42
C ASN A 122 -1.53 -14.83 -6.09
N ARG A 123 -1.28 -14.43 -7.33
CA ARG A 123 -0.04 -14.74 -8.04
C ARG A 123 1.17 -14.08 -7.38
N PHE A 124 1.03 -12.85 -6.91
CA PHE A 124 2.09 -12.14 -6.20
C PHE A 124 2.47 -12.82 -4.88
N VAL A 125 1.49 -13.23 -4.09
CA VAL A 125 1.68 -14.01 -2.86
C VAL A 125 2.29 -15.39 -3.14
N ALA A 126 1.85 -16.07 -4.21
CA ALA A 126 2.42 -17.35 -4.62
C ALA A 126 3.91 -17.21 -4.98
N PHE A 127 4.27 -16.13 -5.69
CA PHE A 127 5.67 -15.80 -6.01
C PHE A 127 6.50 -15.62 -4.73
N HIS A 128 6.01 -14.87 -3.75
CA HIS A 128 6.69 -14.70 -2.46
C HIS A 128 6.97 -16.05 -1.78
N LYS A 129 5.94 -16.88 -1.66
CA LYS A 129 6.05 -18.21 -1.03
C LYS A 129 7.04 -19.12 -1.75
N GLN A 130 7.08 -19.06 -3.08
CA GLN A 130 7.97 -19.87 -3.90
C GLN A 130 9.44 -19.48 -3.73
N HIS A 131 9.72 -18.17 -3.58
CA HIS A 131 11.09 -17.66 -3.52
C HIS A 131 11.63 -17.53 -2.09
N GLY A 132 10.78 -17.57 -1.07
CA GLY A 132 11.17 -17.68 0.34
C GLY A 132 11.90 -16.45 0.92
N GLY A 133 11.72 -15.27 0.36
CA GLY A 133 12.28 -14.02 0.87
C GLY A 133 11.53 -13.48 2.11
N LEU A 134 12.17 -12.61 2.89
CA LEU A 134 11.50 -11.92 3.99
C LEU A 134 10.59 -10.79 3.49
N VAL A 135 10.93 -10.19 2.34
CA VAL A 135 10.14 -9.14 1.70
C VAL A 135 10.16 -9.36 0.18
N THR A 136 9.00 -9.29 -0.44
CA THR A 136 8.86 -9.26 -1.90
C THR A 136 8.26 -7.92 -2.30
N LEU A 137 8.94 -7.22 -3.21
CA LEU A 137 8.52 -5.92 -3.73
C LEU A 137 7.82 -6.09 -5.07
N PHE A 138 6.70 -5.41 -5.25
CA PHE A 138 6.11 -5.24 -6.58
C PHE A 138 6.75 -4.02 -7.24
N THR A 139 7.29 -4.21 -8.45
CA THR A 139 7.99 -3.14 -9.18
C THR A 139 7.38 -2.92 -10.55
N HIS A 140 7.43 -1.67 -11.02
CA HIS A 140 7.01 -1.31 -12.36
C HIS A 140 8.06 -0.44 -13.07
N PRO A 141 8.04 -0.37 -14.42
CA PRO A 141 8.80 0.64 -15.14
C PRO A 141 8.29 2.04 -14.79
N ASN A 142 9.22 3.00 -14.62
CA ASN A 142 8.84 4.38 -14.33
C ASN A 142 9.10 5.28 -15.55
N SER A 143 8.10 6.07 -15.95
CA SER A 143 8.24 7.08 -17.01
C SER A 143 9.06 8.30 -16.57
N HIS A 144 9.21 8.49 -15.24
CA HIS A 144 9.98 9.59 -14.63
C HIS A 144 11.12 9.03 -13.78
N PRO A 145 12.17 8.46 -14.39
CA PRO A 145 13.16 7.64 -13.69
C PRO A 145 13.96 8.38 -12.61
N TYR A 146 14.00 9.71 -12.66
CA TYR A 146 14.75 10.52 -11.68
C TYR A 146 13.94 10.95 -10.45
N ASP A 147 12.64 10.66 -10.42
CA ASP A 147 11.74 11.07 -9.32
C ASP A 147 11.65 10.04 -8.19
N SER A 148 12.14 8.83 -8.43
CA SER A 148 11.95 7.69 -7.53
C SER A 148 13.24 6.92 -7.31
N GLY A 149 13.31 6.23 -6.18
CA GLY A 149 14.37 5.25 -5.93
C GLY A 149 14.29 4.08 -6.92
N LEU A 150 15.47 3.62 -7.35
CA LEU A 150 15.64 2.55 -8.33
C LEU A 150 15.91 1.22 -7.64
N ILE A 151 15.26 0.16 -8.09
CA ILE A 151 15.50 -1.19 -7.63
C ILE A 151 16.39 -1.91 -8.66
N ILE A 152 17.59 -2.29 -8.24
CA ILE A 152 18.48 -3.15 -9.00
C ILE A 152 18.31 -4.58 -8.48
N ALA A 153 17.96 -5.50 -9.36
CA ALA A 153 17.79 -6.91 -9.05
C ALA A 153 18.60 -7.78 -10.01
N ASP A 154 19.01 -8.93 -9.52
CA ASP A 154 19.69 -9.94 -10.33
C ASP A 154 18.72 -10.61 -11.34
N LYS A 155 19.22 -11.57 -12.11
CA LYS A 155 18.43 -12.33 -13.10
C LYS A 155 17.32 -13.18 -12.49
N ASN A 156 17.42 -13.51 -11.19
CA ASN A 156 16.43 -14.31 -10.46
C ASN A 156 15.40 -13.42 -9.73
N GLY A 157 15.59 -12.08 -9.75
CA GLY A 157 14.72 -11.11 -9.08
C GLY A 157 15.13 -10.80 -7.65
N ALA A 158 16.28 -11.31 -7.16
CA ALA A 158 16.78 -10.90 -5.85
C ALA A 158 17.30 -9.45 -5.92
N VAL A 159 16.88 -8.63 -4.96
CA VAL A 159 17.28 -7.22 -4.89
C VAL A 159 18.73 -7.15 -4.45
N GLU A 160 19.59 -6.56 -5.30
CA GLU A 160 20.99 -6.33 -5.03
C GLU A 160 21.26 -4.92 -4.48
N GLN A 161 20.51 -3.93 -4.98
CA GLN A 161 20.67 -2.54 -4.57
C GLN A 161 19.35 -1.80 -4.59
N TRP A 162 19.22 -0.88 -3.64
CA TRP A 162 18.23 0.19 -3.65
C TRP A 162 18.99 1.51 -3.79
N LEU A 163 18.79 2.19 -4.90
CA LEU A 163 19.37 3.50 -5.15
C LEU A 163 18.32 4.57 -4.89
N ALA A 164 18.61 5.50 -3.98
CA ALA A 164 17.76 6.67 -3.79
C ALA A 164 17.81 7.55 -5.06
N LYS A 165 16.89 8.51 -5.15
CA LYS A 165 16.84 9.40 -6.33
C LYS A 165 18.09 10.31 -6.45
N GLU A 166 18.77 10.54 -5.33
CA GLU A 166 19.99 11.35 -5.21
C GLU A 166 21.27 10.54 -5.51
N ASP A 167 21.19 9.21 -5.52
CA ASP A 167 22.34 8.36 -5.74
C ASP A 167 22.77 8.34 -7.21
N GLU A 168 24.08 8.18 -7.44
CA GLU A 168 24.62 7.99 -8.77
C GLU A 168 24.08 6.68 -9.39
N ARG A 169 23.60 6.77 -10.62
CA ARG A 169 23.00 5.63 -11.31
C ARG A 169 24.00 4.95 -12.24
N PRO A 170 23.96 3.63 -12.36
CA PRO A 170 24.75 2.90 -13.36
C PRO A 170 24.43 3.40 -14.76
N LYS A 171 25.40 3.32 -15.67
CA LYS A 171 25.22 3.71 -17.09
C LYS A 171 24.10 2.91 -17.78
N TYR A 172 23.92 1.65 -17.38
CA TYR A 172 22.88 0.75 -17.91
C TYR A 172 22.18 0.07 -16.74
N TYR A 173 20.85 0.17 -16.69
CA TYR A 173 20.01 -0.45 -15.67
C TYR A 173 18.58 -0.67 -16.18
N ARG A 174 17.89 -1.61 -15.56
CA ARG A 174 16.43 -1.74 -15.74
C ARG A 174 15.75 -0.66 -14.92
N ASN A 175 14.96 0.20 -15.58
CA ASN A 175 14.20 1.24 -14.91
C ASN A 175 13.01 0.65 -14.16
N ARG A 176 13.26 0.15 -12.93
CA ARG A 176 12.27 -0.45 -12.06
C ARG A 176 12.21 0.30 -10.74
N VAL A 177 11.01 0.71 -10.35
CA VAL A 177 10.74 1.41 -9.09
C VAL A 177 9.72 0.64 -8.26
N ASN A 178 9.72 0.88 -6.95
CA ASN A 178 8.76 0.30 -6.03
C ASN A 178 7.36 0.86 -6.30
N ALA A 179 6.38 -0.02 -6.50
CA ALA A 179 4.98 0.35 -6.72
C ALA A 179 4.19 0.62 -5.43
N GLY A 180 4.80 0.46 -4.25
CA GLY A 180 4.09 0.60 -2.98
C GLY A 180 3.23 -0.61 -2.61
N LEU A 181 3.51 -1.76 -3.20
CA LEU A 181 2.89 -3.05 -2.90
C LEU A 181 3.96 -4.07 -2.52
N HIS A 182 3.76 -4.76 -1.39
CA HIS A 182 4.73 -5.70 -0.84
C HIS A 182 4.05 -6.93 -0.22
N VAL A 183 4.73 -8.08 -0.22
CA VAL A 183 4.49 -9.16 0.74
C VAL A 183 5.61 -9.14 1.75
N ILE A 184 5.27 -9.14 3.03
CA ILE A 184 6.24 -8.98 4.13
C ILE A 184 6.06 -10.11 5.14
N ASN A 185 7.17 -10.75 5.51
CA ASN A 185 7.21 -11.64 6.65
C ASN A 185 7.43 -10.82 7.94
N PRO A 186 6.61 -11.00 8.99
CA PRO A 186 6.68 -10.16 10.20
C PRO A 186 8.01 -10.27 10.97
N ARG A 187 8.86 -11.25 10.66
CA ARG A 187 10.21 -11.33 11.26
C ARG A 187 11.12 -10.14 10.94
N VAL A 188 10.75 -9.28 9.99
CA VAL A 188 11.49 -8.03 9.70
C VAL A 188 11.10 -6.90 10.65
N LEU A 189 10.06 -7.04 11.45
CA LEU A 189 9.56 -6.08 12.43
C LEU A 189 10.13 -6.39 13.82
#